data_40cfaabc4569dfddd81eb8e24a9c2838
#
_entry.id   40cfaabc4569dfddd81eb8e24a9c2838
#
_cell.length_a   1.000
_cell.length_b   1.000
_cell.length_c   1.000
_cell.angle_alpha   90.00
_cell.angle_beta   90.00
_cell.angle_gamma   90.00
#
_symmetry.space_group_name_H-M   'P 1'
#
loop_
_entity.id
_entity.type
_entity.pdbx_description
1 polymer ?
#
loop_
_entity_poly.entity_id
_entity_poly.type
_entity_poly.pdbx_seq_one_letter_code
_entity_poly.pdbx_strand_id
1 'polypeptide(L)'
;QRQMCIRDRNADIMARLKEQSEILSETNGQVSDSMGKLQENVENVRNITKTIFSISSRTNLLALNASIESARAGEAGRGFAVVADEIRELSEKTRKETENIATILEALNANAVETADAVGRSMEVSDQQDKMIAEASDQFGVLNGNVNELVADIQEIDTMLESLSNANNRIVDNIMQLSATTEEVTASAQQSASMSDKNRENTERAQEVLKQVLEVAEKMDQFLQK
;
A
#
# COMPACT_ATOMS: atom_id res chain seq x y z
N GLN A 1 -19.26 3.10 10.59
CA GLN A 1 -18.36 3.84 11.51
C GLN A 1 -16.91 3.34 11.50
N ARG A 2 -16.63 2.02 11.59
CA ARG A 2 -15.23 1.49 11.57
C ARG A 2 -14.50 1.75 10.25
N GLN A 3 -15.17 1.66 9.11
CA GLN A 3 -14.58 1.88 7.78
C GLN A 3 -14.20 3.35 7.55
N MET A 4 -15.05 4.28 7.99
CA MET A 4 -14.78 5.71 7.94
C MET A 4 -13.53 6.07 8.77
N CYS A 5 -13.35 5.41 9.92
CA CYS A 5 -12.18 5.60 10.79
C CYS A 5 -10.87 5.07 10.15
N ILE A 6 -10.90 3.95 9.41
CA ILE A 6 -9.73 3.39 8.71
C ILE A 6 -9.33 4.29 7.53
N ARG A 7 -10.28 4.78 6.77
CA ARG A 7 -10.05 5.70 5.64
C ARG A 7 -9.37 6.99 6.09
N ASP A 8 -9.94 7.63 7.11
CA ASP A 8 -9.44 8.90 7.62
C ASP A 8 -8.05 8.72 8.23
N ARG A 9 -7.80 7.59 8.89
CA ARG A 9 -6.49 7.24 9.44
C ARG A 9 -5.43 7.00 8.36
N ASN A 10 -5.79 6.33 7.26
CA ASN A 10 -4.85 6.10 6.15
C ASN A 10 -4.51 7.41 5.42
N ALA A 11 -5.49 8.28 5.20
CA ALA A 11 -5.27 9.60 4.63
C ALA A 11 -4.34 10.45 5.51
N ASP A 12 -4.54 10.44 6.84
CA ASP A 12 -3.65 11.12 7.80
C ASP A 12 -2.23 10.55 7.76
N ILE A 13 -2.07 9.23 7.72
CA ILE A 13 -0.76 8.58 7.62
C ILE A 13 -0.05 9.00 6.32
N MET A 14 -0.72 9.00 5.17
CA MET A 14 -0.14 9.41 3.89
C MET A 14 0.26 10.90 3.89
N ALA A 15 -0.56 11.78 4.47
CA ALA A 15 -0.24 13.18 4.62
C ALA A 15 1.01 13.40 5.48
N ARG A 16 1.13 12.69 6.60
CA ARG A 16 2.30 12.77 7.48
C ARG A 16 3.56 12.19 6.83
N LEU A 17 3.45 11.10 6.07
CA LEU A 17 4.58 10.54 5.33
C LEU A 17 5.09 11.52 4.28
N LYS A 18 4.19 12.21 3.58
CA LYS A 18 4.53 13.25 2.61
C LYS A 18 5.26 14.42 3.27
N GLU A 19 4.72 14.92 4.38
CA GLU A 19 5.37 15.99 5.16
C GLU A 19 6.78 15.59 5.62
N GLN A 20 6.96 14.36 6.11
CA GLN A 20 8.27 13.85 6.51
C GLN A 20 9.26 13.74 5.35
N SER A 21 8.79 13.35 4.17
CA SER A 21 9.62 13.28 2.96
C SER A 21 10.06 14.68 2.50
N GLU A 22 9.17 15.66 2.55
CA GLU A 22 9.49 17.06 2.24
C GLU A 22 10.57 17.61 3.20
N ILE A 23 10.44 17.37 4.51
CA ILE A 23 11.41 17.76 5.53
C ILE A 23 12.77 17.07 5.27
N LEU A 24 12.76 15.78 4.92
CA LEU A 24 13.98 15.03 4.62
C LEU A 24 14.69 15.61 3.39
N SER A 25 13.95 15.92 2.33
CA SER A 25 14.48 16.54 1.11
C SER A 25 15.11 17.91 1.39
N GLU A 26 14.42 18.76 2.18
CA GLU A 26 14.96 20.06 2.59
C GLU A 26 16.23 19.91 3.43
N THR A 27 16.23 19.00 4.41
CA THR A 27 17.39 18.73 5.27
C THR A 27 18.59 18.26 4.45
N ASN A 28 18.38 17.33 3.50
CA ASN A 28 19.43 16.88 2.59
C ASN A 28 19.99 18.03 1.74
N GLY A 29 19.13 18.91 1.25
CA GLY A 29 19.55 20.12 0.52
C GLY A 29 20.45 21.02 1.38
N GLN A 30 20.09 21.28 2.63
CA GLN A 30 20.89 22.09 3.56
C GLN A 30 22.24 21.43 3.89
N VAL A 31 22.30 20.09 4.02
CA VAL A 31 23.55 19.37 4.24
C VAL A 31 24.43 19.46 3.00
N SER A 32 23.87 19.31 1.80
CA SER A 32 24.61 19.46 0.53
C SER A 32 25.25 20.84 0.39
N ASP A 33 24.51 21.90 0.68
CA ASP A 33 25.03 23.29 0.68
C ASP A 33 26.14 23.46 1.70
N SER A 34 25.98 22.85 2.89
CA SER A 34 27.01 22.94 3.95
C SER A 34 28.31 22.25 3.54
N MET A 35 28.20 21.10 2.83
CA MET A 35 29.37 20.38 2.30
C MET A 35 30.05 21.18 1.22
N GLY A 36 29.33 21.86 0.33
CA GLY A 36 29.92 22.78 -0.65
C GLY A 36 30.71 23.91 -0.01
N LYS A 37 30.15 24.54 1.03
CA LYS A 37 30.85 25.59 1.80
C LYS A 37 32.07 25.05 2.54
N LEU A 38 31.99 23.82 3.06
CA LEU A 38 33.15 23.16 3.71
C LEU A 38 34.29 22.95 2.71
N GLN A 39 34.00 22.47 1.50
CA GLN A 39 34.99 22.28 0.45
C GLN A 39 35.66 23.60 0.06
N GLU A 40 34.90 24.69 -0.10
CA GLU A 40 35.44 26.02 -0.36
C GLU A 40 36.38 26.50 0.77
N ASN A 41 35.96 26.31 2.03
CA ASN A 41 36.80 26.68 3.18
C ASN A 41 38.08 25.84 3.25
N VAL A 42 38.00 24.54 2.98
CA VAL A 42 39.20 23.66 2.93
C VAL A 42 40.17 24.13 1.87
N GLU A 43 39.71 24.52 0.67
CA GLU A 43 40.57 25.02 -0.37
C GLU A 43 41.21 26.39 -0.01
N ASN A 44 40.45 27.26 0.66
CA ASN A 44 40.99 28.52 1.19
C ASN A 44 42.12 28.30 2.22
N VAL A 45 41.90 27.38 3.17
CA VAL A 45 42.93 27.02 4.17
C VAL A 45 44.14 26.34 3.51
N ARG A 46 43.92 25.50 2.48
CA ARG A 46 45.00 24.89 1.67
C ARG A 46 45.89 25.96 1.03
N ASN A 47 45.34 27.05 0.49
CA ASN A 47 46.07 28.12 -0.09
C ASN A 47 46.89 28.92 0.95
N ILE A 48 46.32 29.14 2.15
CA ILE A 48 47.05 29.76 3.26
C ILE A 48 48.21 28.85 3.69
N THR A 49 47.97 27.55 3.81
CA THR A 49 48.98 26.55 4.19
C THR A 49 50.16 26.55 3.19
N LYS A 50 49.88 26.56 1.87
CA LYS A 50 50.93 26.70 0.84
C LYS A 50 51.76 27.97 1.01
N THR A 51 51.09 29.07 1.37
CA THR A 51 51.78 30.35 1.60
C THR A 51 52.71 30.28 2.82
N ILE A 52 52.24 29.70 3.93
CA ILE A 52 53.05 29.51 5.16
C ILE A 52 54.26 28.58 4.87
N PHE A 53 54.05 27.51 4.11
CA PHE A 53 55.14 26.63 3.66
C PHE A 53 56.18 27.37 2.86
N SER A 54 55.79 28.26 1.94
CA SER A 54 56.70 29.08 1.16
C SER A 54 57.48 30.07 2.04
N ILE A 55 56.80 30.70 3.01
CA ILE A 55 57.46 31.63 3.95
C ILE A 55 58.48 30.89 4.83
N SER A 56 58.11 29.75 5.41
CA SER A 56 59.02 28.95 6.24
C SER A 56 60.24 28.47 5.47
N SER A 57 60.05 28.04 4.20
CA SER A 57 61.14 27.64 3.33
C SER A 57 62.11 28.79 3.02
N ARG A 58 61.58 30.00 2.75
CA ARG A 58 62.39 31.20 2.55
C ARG A 58 63.13 31.65 3.82
N THR A 59 62.44 31.56 4.97
CA THR A 59 63.01 31.91 6.27
C THR A 59 64.15 30.95 6.63
N ASN A 60 63.99 29.64 6.35
CA ASN A 60 65.03 28.64 6.50
C ASN A 60 66.26 28.93 5.70
N LEU A 61 66.13 29.39 4.41
CA LEU A 61 67.23 29.79 3.55
C LEU A 61 67.91 31.09 4.02
N LEU A 62 67.11 32.04 4.54
CA LEU A 62 67.68 33.32 5.08
C LEU A 62 68.44 33.01 6.37
N ALA A 63 67.97 32.19 7.22
CA ALA A 63 68.65 31.76 8.47
C ALA A 63 69.91 30.99 8.15
N LEU A 64 69.94 30.11 7.17
CA LEU A 64 71.15 29.43 6.71
C LEU A 64 72.19 30.40 6.22
N ASN A 65 71.85 31.39 5.42
CA ASN A 65 72.73 32.43 4.90
C ASN A 65 73.32 33.30 6.07
N ALA A 66 72.47 33.65 7.06
CA ALA A 66 72.86 34.36 8.25
C ALA A 66 73.84 33.55 9.13
N SER A 67 73.63 32.24 9.29
CA SER A 67 74.54 31.35 10.02
C SER A 67 75.91 31.29 9.32
N ILE A 68 75.91 31.17 8.00
CA ILE A 68 77.19 31.17 7.22
C ILE A 68 77.95 32.45 7.43
N GLU A 69 77.28 33.60 7.30
CA GLU A 69 77.98 34.91 7.43
C GLU A 69 78.40 35.20 8.86
N SER A 70 77.63 34.71 9.88
CA SER A 70 78.04 34.80 11.26
C SER A 70 79.30 33.97 11.58
N ALA A 71 79.40 32.78 10.97
CA ALA A 71 80.60 31.94 11.09
C ALA A 71 81.79 32.62 10.42
N ARG A 72 81.62 33.36 9.35
CA ARG A 72 82.62 34.13 8.61
C ARG A 72 83.14 35.30 9.42
N ALA A 73 82.34 35.92 10.28
CA ALA A 73 82.71 37.02 11.17
C ALA A 73 83.50 36.56 12.44
N GLY A 74 83.65 35.25 12.65
CA GLY A 74 84.46 34.70 13.77
C GLY A 74 83.87 35.03 15.15
N GLU A 75 84.71 35.40 16.11
CA GLU A 75 84.24 35.68 17.49
C GLU A 75 83.17 36.81 17.56
N ALA A 76 83.29 37.83 16.67
CA ALA A 76 82.28 38.92 16.63
C ALA A 76 80.89 38.46 16.17
N GLY A 77 80.78 37.34 15.42
CA GLY A 77 79.53 36.79 14.90
C GLY A 77 78.86 35.72 15.82
N ARG A 78 79.51 35.34 16.91
CA ARG A 78 79.07 34.16 17.71
C ARG A 78 77.62 34.23 18.27
N GLY A 79 77.17 35.43 18.72
CA GLY A 79 75.81 35.67 19.19
C GLY A 79 74.78 35.63 18.03
N PHE A 80 75.20 36.14 16.87
CA PHE A 80 74.35 36.09 15.68
C PHE A 80 74.16 34.65 15.12
N ALA A 81 75.17 33.80 15.21
CA ALA A 81 75.15 32.43 14.77
C ALA A 81 74.11 31.64 15.56
N VAL A 82 74.01 31.78 16.90
CA VAL A 82 73.04 31.15 17.75
C VAL A 82 71.59 31.53 17.37
N VAL A 83 71.35 32.82 17.11
CA VAL A 83 70.04 33.32 16.67
C VAL A 83 69.67 32.77 15.28
N ALA A 84 70.61 32.70 14.40
CA ALA A 84 70.42 32.19 13.05
C ALA A 84 70.06 30.67 13.09
N ASP A 85 70.75 29.88 13.92
CA ASP A 85 70.46 28.46 14.08
C ASP A 85 69.06 28.24 14.70
N GLU A 86 68.65 29.04 15.69
CA GLU A 86 67.32 28.97 16.31
C GLU A 86 66.23 29.32 15.26
N ILE A 87 66.41 30.35 14.44
CA ILE A 87 65.47 30.70 13.38
C ILE A 87 65.40 29.57 12.33
N ARG A 88 66.51 28.94 12.02
CA ARG A 88 66.57 27.80 11.11
C ARG A 88 65.75 26.62 11.63
N GLU A 89 65.92 26.26 12.91
CA GLU A 89 65.19 25.16 13.56
C GLU A 89 63.68 25.45 13.61
N LEU A 90 63.30 26.69 13.99
CA LEU A 90 61.90 27.10 14.03
C LEU A 90 61.27 27.08 12.64
N SER A 91 62.00 27.49 11.60
CA SER A 91 61.52 27.45 10.21
C SER A 91 61.31 26.02 9.72
N GLU A 92 62.20 25.08 10.05
CA GLU A 92 62.08 23.68 9.69
C GLU A 92 60.90 23.02 10.44
N LYS A 93 60.72 23.34 11.72
CA LYS A 93 59.56 22.88 12.49
C LYS A 93 58.24 23.42 11.92
N THR A 94 58.19 24.68 11.58
CA THR A 94 57.02 25.32 10.91
C THR A 94 56.70 24.65 9.59
N ARG A 95 57.71 24.35 8.74
CA ARG A 95 57.55 23.64 7.49
C ARG A 95 56.91 22.25 7.71
N LYS A 96 57.39 21.48 8.68
CA LYS A 96 56.89 20.15 9.02
C LYS A 96 55.44 20.19 9.51
N GLU A 97 55.09 21.16 10.37
CA GLU A 97 53.69 21.32 10.81
C GLU A 97 52.74 21.72 9.69
N THR A 98 53.27 22.52 8.70
CA THR A 98 52.49 22.90 7.52
C THR A 98 52.21 21.69 6.61
N GLU A 99 53.15 20.74 6.50
CA GLU A 99 52.97 19.48 5.77
C GLU A 99 51.90 18.61 6.48
N ASN A 100 51.93 18.56 7.82
CA ASN A 100 50.89 17.84 8.60
C ASN A 100 49.51 18.45 8.37
N ILE A 101 49.39 19.78 8.37
CA ILE A 101 48.13 20.47 8.10
C ILE A 101 47.65 20.15 6.67
N ALA A 102 48.51 20.10 5.67
CA ALA A 102 48.14 19.74 4.31
C ALA A 102 47.51 18.32 4.23
N THR A 103 48.10 17.34 4.95
CA THR A 103 47.56 15.97 5.03
C THR A 103 46.17 15.93 5.70
N ILE A 104 45.97 16.72 6.77
CA ILE A 104 44.67 16.83 7.43
C ILE A 104 43.64 17.45 6.49
N LEU A 105 43.99 18.46 5.73
CA LEU A 105 43.09 19.10 4.76
C LEU A 105 42.70 18.16 3.61
N GLU A 106 43.62 17.29 3.18
CA GLU A 106 43.31 16.27 2.17
C GLU A 106 42.28 15.26 2.70
N ALA A 107 42.47 14.77 3.94
CA ALA A 107 41.50 13.87 4.58
C ALA A 107 40.14 14.54 4.80
N LEU A 108 40.12 15.81 5.20
CA LEU A 108 38.91 16.61 5.38
C LEU A 108 38.14 16.80 4.07
N ASN A 109 38.86 17.09 2.98
CA ASN A 109 38.24 17.19 1.65
C ASN A 109 37.66 15.86 1.18
N ALA A 110 38.38 14.75 1.39
CA ALA A 110 37.89 13.43 1.03
C ALA A 110 36.56 13.07 1.80
N ASN A 111 36.54 13.35 3.10
CA ASN A 111 35.34 13.12 3.93
C ASN A 111 34.18 14.02 3.50
N ALA A 112 34.43 15.25 3.10
CA ALA A 112 33.40 16.16 2.59
C ALA A 112 32.80 15.68 1.27
N VAL A 113 33.63 15.16 0.35
CA VAL A 113 33.16 14.55 -0.90
C VAL A 113 32.33 13.31 -0.64
N GLU A 114 32.81 12.39 0.22
CA GLU A 114 32.07 11.17 0.57
C GLU A 114 30.70 11.48 1.21
N THR A 115 30.67 12.51 2.08
CA THR A 115 29.40 12.96 2.70
C THR A 115 28.47 13.55 1.66
N ALA A 116 28.96 14.36 0.73
CA ALA A 116 28.16 14.93 -0.36
C ALA A 116 27.56 13.83 -1.25
N ASP A 117 28.33 12.80 -1.59
CA ASP A 117 27.85 11.63 -2.34
C ASP A 117 26.77 10.84 -1.57
N ALA A 118 26.94 10.65 -0.27
CA ALA A 118 25.95 9.98 0.58
C ALA A 118 24.63 10.76 0.63
N VAL A 119 24.71 12.10 0.72
CA VAL A 119 23.54 12.99 0.67
C VAL A 119 22.87 12.92 -0.71
N GLY A 120 23.64 12.89 -1.80
CA GLY A 120 23.11 12.73 -3.15
C GLY A 120 22.28 11.44 -3.29
N ARG A 121 22.79 10.31 -2.79
CA ARG A 121 22.03 9.04 -2.75
C ARG A 121 20.80 9.12 -1.85
N SER A 122 20.88 9.83 -0.73
CA SER A 122 19.73 10.04 0.16
C SER A 122 18.62 10.84 -0.51
N MET A 123 18.97 11.84 -1.33
CA MET A 123 18.01 12.63 -2.13
C MET A 123 17.31 11.75 -3.18
N GLU A 124 18.04 10.87 -3.86
CA GLU A 124 17.47 9.93 -4.83
C GLU A 124 16.46 8.96 -4.16
N VAL A 125 16.81 8.44 -3.00
CA VAL A 125 15.91 7.58 -2.20
C VAL A 125 14.66 8.35 -1.76
N SER A 126 14.80 9.62 -1.36
CA SER A 126 13.65 10.47 -1.01
C SER A 126 12.70 10.69 -2.20
N ASP A 127 13.23 10.94 -3.40
CA ASP A 127 12.40 11.08 -4.61
C ASP A 127 11.64 9.78 -4.96
N GLN A 128 12.28 8.62 -4.77
CA GLN A 128 11.62 7.32 -4.93
C GLN A 128 10.54 7.11 -3.87
N GLN A 129 10.80 7.51 -2.63
CA GLN A 129 9.83 7.42 -1.53
C GLN A 129 8.60 8.29 -1.81
N ASP A 130 8.76 9.50 -2.35
CA ASP A 130 7.64 10.37 -2.72
C ASP A 130 6.74 9.72 -3.78
N LYS A 131 7.33 9.07 -4.79
CA LYS A 131 6.59 8.33 -5.81
C LYS A 131 5.79 7.18 -5.20
N MET A 132 6.41 6.39 -4.29
CA MET A 132 5.72 5.30 -3.60
C MET A 132 4.58 5.79 -2.71
N ILE A 133 4.74 6.93 -2.04
CA ILE A 133 3.68 7.55 -1.22
C ILE A 133 2.51 7.96 -2.12
N ALA A 134 2.78 8.58 -3.28
CA ALA A 134 1.75 8.95 -4.24
C ALA A 134 0.98 7.73 -4.78
N GLU A 135 1.69 6.67 -5.18
CA GLU A 135 1.08 5.42 -5.64
C GLU A 135 0.24 4.76 -4.54
N ALA A 136 0.74 4.70 -3.31
CA ALA A 136 -0.01 4.15 -2.17
C ALA A 136 -1.29 4.96 -1.89
N SER A 137 -1.21 6.30 -1.96
CA SER A 137 -2.37 7.18 -1.80
C SER A 137 -3.46 6.91 -2.85
N ASP A 138 -3.04 6.71 -4.10
CA ASP A 138 -3.95 6.41 -5.23
C ASP A 138 -4.62 5.04 -5.04
N GLN A 139 -3.85 4.02 -4.65
CA GLN A 139 -4.38 2.69 -4.35
C GLN A 139 -5.37 2.69 -3.19
N PHE A 140 -5.14 3.50 -2.14
CA PHE A 140 -6.13 3.68 -1.08
C PHE A 140 -7.41 4.36 -1.58
N GLY A 141 -7.31 5.27 -2.56
CA GLY A 141 -8.46 5.85 -3.26
C GLY A 141 -9.30 4.78 -3.95
N VAL A 142 -8.67 3.92 -4.74
CA VAL A 142 -9.34 2.80 -5.44
C VAL A 142 -9.95 1.81 -4.45
N LEU A 143 -9.21 1.42 -3.40
CA LEU A 143 -9.71 0.51 -2.36
C LEU A 143 -10.96 1.07 -1.69
N ASN A 144 -11.00 2.36 -1.42
CA ASN A 144 -12.16 3.02 -0.83
C ASN A 144 -13.39 3.00 -1.78
N GLY A 145 -13.15 3.17 -3.09
CA GLY A 145 -14.17 2.98 -4.12
C GLY A 145 -14.78 1.58 -4.08
N ASN A 146 -13.95 0.55 -4.13
CA ASN A 146 -14.36 -0.86 -4.10
C ASN A 146 -15.13 -1.23 -2.81
N VAL A 147 -14.72 -0.66 -1.67
CA VAL A 147 -15.44 -0.86 -0.40
C VAL A 147 -16.84 -0.23 -0.42
N ASN A 148 -17.00 0.95 -1.01
CA ASN A 148 -18.31 1.58 -1.15
C ASN A 148 -19.22 0.78 -2.10
N GLU A 149 -18.68 0.25 -3.20
CA GLU A 149 -19.40 -0.64 -4.11
C GLU A 149 -19.86 -1.92 -3.41
N LEU A 150 -18.96 -2.56 -2.62
CA LEU A 150 -19.31 -3.74 -1.83
C LEU A 150 -20.45 -3.45 -0.82
N VAL A 151 -20.48 -2.26 -0.21
CA VAL A 151 -21.59 -1.87 0.69
C VAL A 151 -22.90 -1.76 -0.09
N ALA A 152 -22.88 -1.20 -1.29
CA ALA A 152 -24.06 -1.12 -2.16
C ALA A 152 -24.55 -2.53 -2.57
N ASP A 153 -23.64 -3.43 -2.95
CA ASP A 153 -23.96 -4.82 -3.30
C ASP A 153 -24.60 -5.58 -2.13
N ILE A 154 -24.09 -5.37 -0.90
CA ILE A 154 -24.69 -5.97 0.32
C ILE A 154 -26.12 -5.45 0.54
N GLN A 155 -26.40 -4.17 0.27
CA GLN A 155 -27.76 -3.62 0.38
C GLN A 155 -28.69 -4.19 -0.69
N GLU A 156 -28.18 -4.44 -1.90
CA GLU A 156 -28.95 -5.11 -2.95
C GLU A 156 -29.26 -6.57 -2.60
N ILE A 157 -28.29 -7.29 -2.05
CA ILE A 157 -28.49 -8.65 -1.53
C ILE A 157 -29.58 -8.68 -0.44
N ASP A 158 -29.60 -7.72 0.46
CA ASP A 158 -30.61 -7.64 1.55
C ASP A 158 -32.03 -7.48 0.97
N THR A 159 -32.20 -6.62 -0.05
CA THR A 159 -33.48 -6.47 -0.76
C THR A 159 -33.88 -7.71 -1.54
N MET A 160 -32.93 -8.44 -2.14
CA MET A 160 -33.19 -9.71 -2.80
C MET A 160 -33.62 -10.80 -1.81
N LEU A 161 -33.02 -10.86 -0.63
CA LEU A 161 -33.39 -11.79 0.45
C LEU A 161 -34.81 -11.54 0.95
N GLU A 162 -35.23 -10.28 1.10
CA GLU A 162 -36.60 -9.92 1.45
C GLU A 162 -37.60 -10.40 0.37
N SER A 163 -37.27 -10.16 -0.91
CA SER A 163 -38.05 -10.63 -2.04
C SER A 163 -38.17 -12.14 -2.11
N LEU A 164 -37.06 -12.86 -1.84
CA LEU A 164 -37.02 -14.31 -1.77
C LEU A 164 -37.91 -14.84 -0.62
N SER A 165 -37.85 -14.20 0.55
CA SER A 165 -38.70 -14.55 1.72
C SER A 165 -40.18 -14.42 1.37
N ASN A 166 -40.57 -13.33 0.70
CA ASN A 166 -41.93 -13.09 0.26
C ASN A 166 -42.41 -14.14 -0.78
N ALA A 167 -41.51 -14.47 -1.76
CA ALA A 167 -41.81 -15.53 -2.73
C ALA A 167 -41.99 -16.91 -2.06
N ASN A 168 -41.14 -17.22 -1.08
CA ASN A 168 -41.23 -18.47 -0.34
C ASN A 168 -42.55 -18.57 0.44
N ASN A 169 -43.00 -17.51 1.10
CA ASN A 169 -44.28 -17.46 1.78
C ASN A 169 -45.45 -17.73 0.80
N ARG A 170 -45.43 -17.13 -0.39
CA ARG A 170 -46.42 -17.41 -1.44
C ARG A 170 -46.40 -18.84 -1.93
N ILE A 171 -45.24 -19.50 -1.99
CA ILE A 171 -45.12 -20.92 -2.33
C ILE A 171 -45.81 -21.77 -1.25
N VAL A 172 -45.60 -21.47 0.04
CA VAL A 172 -46.23 -22.15 1.16
C VAL A 172 -47.77 -22.01 1.08
N ASP A 173 -48.28 -20.81 0.82
CA ASP A 173 -49.72 -20.57 0.65
C ASP A 173 -50.30 -21.36 -0.53
N ASN A 174 -49.62 -21.42 -1.66
CA ASN A 174 -50.01 -22.17 -2.85
C ASN A 174 -50.04 -23.69 -2.56
N ILE A 175 -49.07 -24.22 -1.78
CA ILE A 175 -49.02 -25.62 -1.37
C ILE A 175 -50.23 -25.94 -0.47
N MET A 176 -50.61 -25.07 0.47
CA MET A 176 -51.78 -25.25 1.31
C MET A 176 -53.06 -25.27 0.47
N GLN A 177 -53.20 -24.35 -0.50
CA GLN A 177 -54.34 -24.32 -1.41
C GLN A 177 -54.40 -25.58 -2.31
N LEU A 178 -53.26 -26.04 -2.82
CA LEU A 178 -53.17 -27.27 -3.61
C LEU A 178 -53.57 -28.50 -2.78
N SER A 179 -53.16 -28.56 -1.53
CA SER A 179 -53.56 -29.65 -0.61
C SER A 179 -55.07 -29.68 -0.42
N ALA A 180 -55.72 -28.54 -0.15
CA ALA A 180 -57.17 -28.44 -0.02
C ALA A 180 -57.90 -28.85 -1.31
N THR A 181 -57.41 -28.39 -2.48
CA THR A 181 -57.99 -28.78 -3.78
C THR A 181 -57.82 -30.28 -4.05
N THR A 182 -56.69 -30.88 -3.63
CA THR A 182 -56.46 -32.32 -3.77
C THR A 182 -57.41 -33.14 -2.90
N GLU A 183 -57.73 -32.69 -1.67
CA GLU A 183 -58.75 -33.31 -0.82
C GLU A 183 -60.14 -33.24 -1.44
N GLU A 184 -60.54 -32.10 -2.02
CA GLU A 184 -61.82 -31.92 -2.70
C GLU A 184 -61.92 -32.81 -3.94
N VAL A 185 -60.87 -32.88 -4.78
CA VAL A 185 -60.82 -33.80 -5.93
C VAL A 185 -60.93 -35.25 -5.52
N THR A 186 -60.26 -35.64 -4.42
CA THR A 186 -60.31 -36.99 -3.88
C THR A 186 -61.72 -37.32 -3.42
N ALA A 187 -62.38 -36.44 -2.69
CA ALA A 187 -63.76 -36.62 -2.26
C ALA A 187 -64.75 -36.71 -3.46
N SER A 188 -64.56 -35.84 -4.47
CA SER A 188 -65.37 -35.88 -5.72
C SER A 188 -65.17 -37.18 -6.50
N ALA A 189 -63.97 -37.71 -6.55
CA ALA A 189 -63.69 -39.03 -7.18
C ALA A 189 -64.33 -40.15 -6.48
N GLN A 190 -64.29 -40.16 -5.12
CA GLN A 190 -65.04 -41.19 -4.29
C GLN A 190 -66.57 -41.13 -4.50
N GLN A 191 -67.11 -39.89 -4.58
CA GLN A 191 -68.57 -39.74 -4.84
C GLN A 191 -68.92 -40.21 -6.26
N SER A 192 -68.07 -39.93 -7.25
CA SER A 192 -68.29 -40.43 -8.62
C SER A 192 -68.20 -41.94 -8.72
N ALA A 193 -67.30 -42.61 -7.98
CA ALA A 193 -67.19 -44.05 -7.92
C ALA A 193 -68.48 -44.65 -7.31
N SER A 194 -68.95 -44.09 -6.19
CA SER A 194 -70.20 -44.51 -5.54
C SER A 194 -71.40 -44.31 -6.48
N MET A 195 -71.50 -43.26 -7.23
CA MET A 195 -72.53 -42.99 -8.22
C MET A 195 -72.49 -44.00 -9.39
N SER A 196 -71.29 -44.35 -9.85
CA SER A 196 -71.07 -45.38 -10.86
C SER A 196 -71.54 -46.75 -10.41
N ASP A 197 -71.33 -47.15 -9.17
CA ASP A 197 -71.81 -48.41 -8.58
C ASP A 197 -73.33 -48.42 -8.50
N LYS A 198 -73.93 -47.32 -8.05
CA LYS A 198 -75.42 -47.20 -8.05
C LYS A 198 -76.02 -47.27 -9.47
N ASN A 199 -75.37 -46.63 -10.46
CA ASN A 199 -75.84 -46.74 -11.86
C ASN A 199 -75.75 -48.19 -12.38
N ARG A 200 -74.70 -48.93 -12.01
CA ARG A 200 -74.56 -50.33 -12.37
C ARG A 200 -75.73 -51.17 -11.74
N GLU A 201 -75.98 -50.98 -10.44
CA GLU A 201 -77.09 -51.64 -9.77
C GLU A 201 -78.49 -51.35 -10.38
N ASN A 202 -78.72 -50.04 -10.75
CA ASN A 202 -79.97 -49.64 -11.44
C ASN A 202 -80.08 -50.27 -12.81
N THR A 203 -78.93 -50.40 -13.53
CA THR A 203 -78.93 -51.06 -14.88
C THR A 203 -79.21 -52.52 -14.78
N GLU A 204 -78.66 -53.25 -13.76
CA GLU A 204 -78.94 -54.62 -13.50
C GLU A 204 -80.47 -54.86 -13.12
N ARG A 205 -81.01 -53.95 -12.29
CA ARG A 205 -82.49 -53.99 -11.99
C ARG A 205 -83.34 -53.73 -13.20
N ALA A 206 -82.93 -52.75 -14.10
CA ALA A 206 -83.71 -52.50 -15.32
C ALA A 206 -83.64 -53.65 -16.30
N GLN A 207 -82.54 -54.39 -16.37
CA GLN A 207 -82.41 -55.62 -17.15
C GLN A 207 -83.37 -56.75 -16.61
N GLU A 208 -83.41 -56.89 -15.28
CA GLU A 208 -84.30 -57.88 -14.69
C GLU A 208 -85.80 -57.55 -14.93
N VAL A 209 -86.19 -56.28 -14.80
CA VAL A 209 -87.52 -55.82 -15.13
C VAL A 209 -87.86 -56.03 -16.63
N LEU A 210 -86.94 -55.74 -17.51
CA LEU A 210 -87.14 -56.02 -18.95
C LEU A 210 -87.33 -57.50 -19.25
N LYS A 211 -86.55 -58.36 -18.57
CA LYS A 211 -86.71 -59.81 -18.70
C LYS A 211 -88.12 -60.25 -18.25
N GLN A 212 -88.60 -59.77 -17.10
CA GLN A 212 -89.96 -60.04 -16.61
C GLN A 212 -91.02 -59.51 -17.61
N VAL A 213 -90.88 -58.34 -18.19
CA VAL A 213 -91.80 -57.81 -19.21
C VAL A 213 -91.80 -58.71 -20.43
N LEU A 214 -90.65 -59.20 -20.89
CA LEU A 214 -90.56 -60.14 -22.00
C LEU A 214 -91.25 -61.44 -21.73
N GLU A 215 -91.07 -62.03 -20.54
CA GLU A 215 -91.77 -63.24 -20.13
C GLU A 215 -93.30 -63.05 -20.10
N VAL A 216 -93.78 -61.89 -19.64
CA VAL A 216 -95.24 -61.59 -19.62
C VAL A 216 -95.73 -61.39 -21.06
N ALA A 217 -94.98 -60.71 -21.96
CA ALA A 217 -95.32 -60.55 -23.34
C ALA A 217 -95.41 -61.90 -24.09
N GLU A 218 -94.46 -62.82 -23.87
CA GLU A 218 -94.52 -64.20 -24.41
C GLU A 218 -95.73 -64.96 -23.91
N LYS A 219 -96.07 -64.87 -22.65
CA LYS A 219 -97.28 -65.51 -22.10
C LYS A 219 -98.58 -64.90 -22.72
N MET A 220 -98.63 -63.62 -22.94
CA MET A 220 -99.76 -62.96 -23.62
C MET A 220 -99.87 -63.41 -25.07
N ASP A 221 -98.79 -63.55 -25.79
CA ASP A 221 -98.78 -64.04 -27.18
C ASP A 221 -99.27 -65.47 -27.28
N GLN A 222 -98.90 -66.33 -26.33
CA GLN A 222 -99.45 -67.69 -26.23
C GLN A 222 -100.98 -67.75 -25.90
N PHE A 223 -101.51 -66.72 -25.22
CA PHE A 223 -102.91 -66.62 -24.90
C PHE A 223 -103.73 -66.12 -26.16
N LEU A 224 -103.17 -65.32 -27.02
CA LEU A 224 -103.83 -64.79 -28.23
C LEU A 224 -103.80 -65.79 -29.39
N GLN A 225 -102.94 -66.80 -29.35
CA GLN A 225 -102.88 -67.84 -30.38
C GLN A 225 -103.72 -69.06 -30.08
N LYS A 226 -104.52 -69.05 -29.00
CA LYS A 226 -105.58 -69.99 -28.67
C LYS A 226 -106.98 -69.40 -28.97
#